data_d586cf2738dc99e55b124f8e78315976
#
_entry.id   d586cf2738dc99e55b124f8e78315976
#
_cell.length_a   1.000
_cell.length_b   1.000
_cell.length_c   1.000
_cell.angle_alpha   90.00
_cell.angle_beta   90.00
_cell.angle_gamma   90.00
#
_symmetry.space_group_name_H-M   'P 1'
#
loop_
_entity.id
_entity.type
_entity.pdbx_description
1 polymer ?
#
loop_
_entity_poly.entity_id
_entity_poly.type
_entity_poly.pdbx_seq_one_letter_code
_entity_poly.pdbx_strand_id
1 'polypeptide(L)'
;MINLKLSKKSLFRLMKLLTVTMAVGMLALSVQAKPIQLTMQHMEQPPSRVEAMQVVVDKFNEKYPKYRMKQNVVGWGEAYSRVTAQVEAGVGVDLQQAIPAFFTAIRRTGGVQPATGVFNKVAKEVKFIEAYVDQYRADDEIWAIPAFGMLELLMYNKKHFEEAGIPHPPKTTEEVLAAAKKLTIPSKGQYGFAIPASDTLAGTQSIYTWMGAFGGKKIFDDNCRPIVNNSQNAVSYTHLRAHETVV
;
A
#
# COMPACT_ATOMS: atom_id res chain seq x y z
N MET A 1 23.00 -0.45 76.02
CA MET A 1 22.04 0.38 75.21
C MET A 1 22.65 1.76 75.02
N ILE A 2 23.12 2.04 73.77
CA ILE A 2 23.71 3.35 73.43
C ILE A 2 22.56 4.24 73.02
N ASN A 3 22.26 5.22 73.86
CA ASN A 3 21.20 6.21 73.67
C ASN A 3 21.78 7.38 72.86
N LEU A 4 21.72 7.32 71.53
CA LEU A 4 22.13 8.41 70.65
C LEU A 4 21.02 9.48 70.64
N LYS A 5 21.14 10.51 71.51
CA LYS A 5 20.35 11.73 71.44
C LYS A 5 20.93 12.64 70.35
N LEU A 6 20.35 12.57 69.16
CA LEU A 6 20.66 13.51 68.08
C LEU A 6 20.18 14.95 68.51
N SER A 7 21.06 15.93 68.34
CA SER A 7 20.70 17.32 68.63
C SER A 7 19.66 17.84 67.62
N LYS A 8 18.80 18.77 67.98
CA LYS A 8 17.81 19.42 67.12
C LYS A 8 18.45 19.94 65.83
N LYS A 9 19.69 20.39 65.83
CA LYS A 9 20.46 20.87 64.71
C LYS A 9 20.86 19.73 63.77
N SER A 10 21.22 18.53 64.28
CA SER A 10 21.56 17.34 63.53
C SER A 10 20.34 16.76 62.85
N LEU A 11 19.20 16.75 63.53
CA LEU A 11 17.92 16.29 62.97
C LEU A 11 17.45 17.17 61.79
N PHE A 12 17.60 18.50 61.95
CA PHE A 12 17.25 19.45 60.90
C PHE A 12 18.14 19.39 59.65
N ARG A 13 19.45 19.09 59.87
CA ARG A 13 20.38 18.83 58.75
C ARG A 13 20.05 17.51 58.03
N LEU A 14 19.70 16.46 58.77
CA LEU A 14 19.31 15.17 58.18
C LEU A 14 18.01 15.29 57.37
N MET A 15 17.01 16.03 57.89
CA MET A 15 15.78 16.30 57.15
C MET A 15 16.03 17.11 55.87
N LYS A 16 16.90 18.14 55.93
CA LYS A 16 17.27 18.89 54.71
C LYS A 16 18.01 18.02 53.70
N LEU A 17 18.88 17.09 54.12
CA LEU A 17 19.57 16.18 53.24
C LEU A 17 18.59 15.19 52.59
N LEU A 18 17.62 14.66 53.34
CA LEU A 18 16.57 13.77 52.82
C LEU A 18 15.65 14.48 51.82
N THR A 19 15.26 15.71 52.07
CA THR A 19 14.41 16.47 51.13
C THR A 19 15.15 16.83 49.84
N VAL A 20 16.44 17.17 49.92
CA VAL A 20 17.27 17.42 48.72
C VAL A 20 17.48 16.14 47.91
N THR A 21 17.75 15.00 48.56
CA THR A 21 17.88 13.70 47.85
C THR A 21 16.56 13.23 47.22
N MET A 22 15.42 13.48 47.86
CA MET A 22 14.11 13.15 47.32
C MET A 22 13.74 14.07 46.15
N ALA A 23 14.08 15.37 46.20
CA ALA A 23 13.87 16.30 45.11
C ALA A 23 14.76 16.00 43.88
N VAL A 24 16.01 15.60 44.08
CA VAL A 24 16.93 15.19 43.00
C VAL A 24 16.49 13.86 42.42
N GLY A 25 15.98 12.91 43.21
CA GLY A 25 15.40 11.65 42.74
C GLY A 25 14.13 11.86 41.91
N MET A 26 13.27 12.83 42.25
CA MET A 26 12.07 13.14 41.43
C MET A 26 12.41 13.90 40.14
N LEU A 27 13.46 14.69 40.08
CA LEU A 27 13.93 15.33 38.84
C LEU A 27 14.59 14.33 37.85
N ALA A 28 15.18 13.26 38.35
CA ALA A 28 15.78 12.23 37.51
C ALA A 28 14.74 11.33 36.80
N LEU A 29 13.47 11.32 37.22
CA LEU A 29 12.41 10.48 36.67
C LEU A 29 11.66 11.10 35.48
N SER A 30 11.99 12.30 35.02
CA SER A 30 11.16 12.99 34.02
C SER A 30 11.84 13.39 32.70
N VAL A 31 13.03 12.90 32.41
CA VAL A 31 13.57 13.02 31.05
C VAL A 31 13.12 11.78 30.24
N GLN A 32 11.84 11.69 30.03
CA GLN A 32 11.32 10.76 29.04
C GLN A 32 11.69 11.32 27.66
N ALA A 33 12.65 10.70 26.99
CA ALA A 33 13.05 11.09 25.65
C ALA A 33 11.79 11.15 24.76
N LYS A 34 11.62 12.26 24.04
CA LYS A 34 10.48 12.39 23.10
C LYS A 34 10.50 11.21 22.12
N PRO A 35 9.38 10.56 21.88
CA PRO A 35 9.33 9.45 20.94
C PRO A 35 9.74 9.91 19.54
N ILE A 36 10.48 9.06 18.84
CA ILE A 36 10.87 9.27 17.44
C ILE A 36 9.59 9.28 16.60
N GLN A 37 9.38 10.37 15.86
CA GLN A 37 8.21 10.52 15.00
C GLN A 37 8.44 9.73 13.72
N LEU A 38 7.49 8.89 13.33
CA LEU A 38 7.48 8.12 12.10
C LEU A 38 6.22 8.45 11.31
N THR A 39 6.33 8.44 9.99
CA THR A 39 5.19 8.63 9.08
C THR A 39 5.06 7.43 8.16
N MET A 40 3.87 6.83 8.15
CA MET A 40 3.45 5.81 7.20
C MET A 40 2.52 6.46 6.17
N GLN A 41 2.94 6.50 4.91
CA GLN A 41 2.14 7.05 3.81
C GLN A 41 1.51 5.93 3.00
N HIS A 42 0.21 6.04 2.72
CA HIS A 42 -0.54 5.04 1.97
C HIS A 42 -1.65 5.67 1.12
N MET A 43 -2.22 4.88 0.21
CA MET A 43 -3.26 5.29 -0.72
C MET A 43 -4.64 4.71 -0.38
N GLU A 44 -4.81 4.08 0.76
CA GLU A 44 -6.09 3.53 1.19
C GLU A 44 -7.04 4.68 1.58
N GLN A 45 -8.04 4.96 0.74
CA GLN A 45 -8.90 6.14 0.86
C GLN A 45 -10.28 5.90 1.46
N PRO A 46 -10.98 4.76 1.21
CA PRO A 46 -12.27 4.54 1.86
C PRO A 46 -12.15 4.67 3.37
N PRO A 47 -13.06 5.38 4.06
CA PRO A 47 -12.97 5.62 5.50
C PRO A 47 -12.70 4.35 6.31
N SER A 48 -13.38 3.25 5.99
CA SER A 48 -13.17 1.96 6.65
C SER A 48 -11.75 1.41 6.52
N ARG A 49 -11.06 1.67 5.41
CA ARG A 49 -9.67 1.25 5.22
C ARG A 49 -8.71 2.17 5.95
N VAL A 50 -8.96 3.47 5.98
CA VAL A 50 -8.18 4.43 6.77
C VAL A 50 -8.28 4.08 8.25
N GLU A 51 -9.47 3.75 8.75
CA GLU A 51 -9.69 3.27 10.12
C GLU A 51 -8.94 1.96 10.40
N ALA A 52 -8.98 1.00 9.48
CA ALA A 52 -8.23 -0.25 9.62
C ALA A 52 -6.71 0.00 9.69
N MET A 53 -6.17 0.91 8.89
CA MET A 53 -4.76 1.31 8.96
C MET A 53 -4.45 2.03 10.27
N GLN A 54 -5.39 2.84 10.81
CA GLN A 54 -5.23 3.48 12.12
C GLN A 54 -5.09 2.44 13.25
N VAL A 55 -5.87 1.36 13.20
CA VAL A 55 -5.73 0.26 14.18
C VAL A 55 -4.31 -0.35 14.15
N VAL A 56 -3.72 -0.49 12.97
CA VAL A 56 -2.33 -0.98 12.84
C VAL A 56 -1.34 0.01 13.45
N VAL A 57 -1.51 1.30 13.16
CA VAL A 57 -0.68 2.39 13.72
C VAL A 57 -0.78 2.43 15.25
N ASP A 58 -1.98 2.30 15.79
CA ASP A 58 -2.22 2.34 17.24
C ASP A 58 -1.55 1.15 17.95
N LYS A 59 -1.70 -0.06 17.40
CA LYS A 59 -1.01 -1.26 17.90
C LYS A 59 0.50 -1.14 17.84
N PHE A 60 1.03 -0.52 16.78
CA PHE A 60 2.47 -0.24 16.68
C PHE A 60 2.91 0.73 17.77
N ASN A 61 2.20 1.83 17.97
CA ASN A 61 2.51 2.84 18.97
C ASN A 61 2.43 2.29 20.41
N GLU A 62 1.48 1.40 20.67
CA GLU A 62 1.35 0.70 21.95
C GLU A 62 2.54 -0.25 22.18
N LYS A 63 2.88 -1.04 21.19
CA LYS A 63 3.95 -2.05 21.29
C LYS A 63 5.33 -1.43 21.36
N TYR A 64 5.54 -0.27 20.74
CA TYR A 64 6.84 0.37 20.59
C TYR A 64 6.84 1.84 21.09
N PRO A 65 6.76 2.09 22.39
CA PRO A 65 6.56 3.45 22.96
C PRO A 65 7.71 4.43 22.69
N LYS A 66 8.87 3.94 22.25
CA LYS A 66 9.99 4.79 21.77
C LYS A 66 9.69 5.48 20.44
N TYR A 67 8.68 5.03 19.73
CA TYR A 67 8.28 5.56 18.43
C TYR A 67 6.86 6.13 18.50
N ARG A 68 6.57 7.07 17.63
CA ARG A 68 5.23 7.60 17.43
C ARG A 68 4.94 7.66 15.94
N MET A 69 4.30 6.62 15.45
CA MET A 69 3.86 6.53 14.05
C MET A 69 2.54 7.27 13.86
N LYS A 70 2.41 7.95 12.74
CA LYS A 70 1.16 8.51 12.22
C LYS A 70 0.98 8.10 10.77
N GLN A 71 -0.27 7.97 10.34
CA GLN A 71 -0.58 7.73 8.93
C GLN A 71 -0.72 9.06 8.16
N ASN A 72 -0.37 9.03 6.88
CA ASN A 72 -0.59 10.07 5.90
C ASN A 72 -1.26 9.44 4.67
N VAL A 73 -2.44 9.96 4.30
CA VAL A 73 -3.22 9.42 3.17
C VAL A 73 -2.98 10.28 1.94
N VAL A 74 -2.66 9.64 0.82
CA VAL A 74 -2.46 10.28 -0.48
C VAL A 74 -3.46 9.71 -1.47
N GLY A 75 -4.07 10.57 -2.28
CA GLY A 75 -5.01 10.15 -3.32
C GLY A 75 -4.34 9.29 -4.41
N TRP A 76 -5.02 8.24 -4.87
CA TRP A 76 -4.52 7.38 -5.94
C TRP A 76 -4.14 8.15 -7.21
N GLY A 77 -4.90 9.20 -7.56
CA GLY A 77 -4.65 10.01 -8.76
C GLY A 77 -3.35 10.82 -8.72
N GLU A 78 -2.88 11.19 -7.53
CA GLU A 78 -1.65 11.97 -7.33
C GLU A 78 -0.48 11.15 -6.76
N ALA A 79 -0.73 9.92 -6.32
CA ALA A 79 0.23 9.13 -5.57
C ALA A 79 1.56 8.95 -6.31
N TYR A 80 1.50 8.62 -7.61
CA TYR A 80 2.71 8.38 -8.39
C TYR A 80 3.61 9.63 -8.45
N SER A 81 3.08 10.75 -8.89
CA SER A 81 3.84 12.00 -9.03
C SER A 81 4.32 12.54 -7.69
N ARG A 82 3.45 12.51 -6.68
CA ARG A 82 3.75 13.02 -5.35
C ARG A 82 4.83 12.20 -4.64
N VAL A 83 4.71 10.87 -4.63
CA VAL A 83 5.70 10.00 -3.99
C VAL A 83 7.05 10.11 -4.69
N THR A 84 7.08 10.10 -6.02
CA THR A 84 8.31 10.25 -6.79
C THR A 84 8.98 11.59 -6.45
N ALA A 85 8.26 12.69 -6.50
CA ALA A 85 8.81 14.01 -6.18
C ALA A 85 9.31 14.12 -4.73
N GLN A 86 8.60 13.52 -3.76
CA GLN A 86 9.05 13.49 -2.36
C GLN A 86 10.39 12.75 -2.20
N VAL A 87 10.53 11.60 -2.86
CA VAL A 87 11.74 10.80 -2.78
C VAL A 87 12.91 11.51 -3.47
N GLU A 88 12.69 12.09 -4.65
CA GLU A 88 13.70 12.87 -5.38
C GLU A 88 14.16 14.12 -4.59
N ALA A 89 13.24 14.76 -3.88
CA ALA A 89 13.56 15.91 -3.03
C ALA A 89 14.21 15.52 -1.69
N GLY A 90 14.37 14.22 -1.39
CA GLY A 90 14.91 13.75 -0.11
C GLY A 90 13.99 14.01 1.09
N VAL A 91 12.70 14.29 0.87
CA VAL A 91 11.68 14.51 1.90
C VAL A 91 10.68 13.34 1.97
N GLY A 92 11.14 12.15 1.63
CA GLY A 92 10.37 10.93 1.73
C GLY A 92 9.90 10.63 3.15
N VAL A 93 8.96 9.71 3.27
CA VAL A 93 8.42 9.23 4.54
C VAL A 93 9.17 7.99 5.02
N ASP A 94 8.99 7.61 6.29
CA ASP A 94 9.68 6.44 6.87
C ASP A 94 9.15 5.10 6.32
N LEU A 95 7.83 5.02 6.09
CA LEU A 95 7.18 3.90 5.41
C LEU A 95 6.28 4.39 4.29
N GLN A 96 6.45 3.84 3.10
CA GLN A 96 5.65 4.15 1.93
C GLN A 96 4.96 2.90 1.42
N GLN A 97 3.62 2.95 1.28
CA GLN A 97 2.92 1.93 0.50
C GLN A 97 3.37 2.04 -0.96
N ALA A 98 3.84 0.93 -1.50
CA ALA A 98 4.28 0.86 -2.89
C ALA A 98 3.41 -0.15 -3.66
N ILE A 99 3.22 0.15 -4.94
CA ILE A 99 2.68 -0.80 -5.90
C ILE A 99 3.72 -1.04 -7.00
N PRO A 100 3.68 -2.17 -7.71
CA PRO A 100 4.69 -2.48 -8.73
C PRO A 100 4.83 -1.39 -9.79
N ALA A 101 3.73 -0.69 -10.13
CA ALA A 101 3.72 0.33 -11.17
C ALA A 101 4.67 1.50 -10.90
N PHE A 102 4.83 1.95 -9.66
CA PHE A 102 5.77 3.04 -9.35
C PHE A 102 6.98 2.61 -8.50
N PHE A 103 7.05 1.36 -8.09
CA PHE A 103 8.22 0.83 -7.41
C PHE A 103 9.52 1.03 -8.19
N THR A 104 9.51 0.71 -9.49
CA THR A 104 10.70 0.84 -10.35
C THR A 104 11.17 2.30 -10.46
N ALA A 105 10.25 3.25 -10.55
CA ALA A 105 10.60 4.67 -10.61
C ALA A 105 11.22 5.13 -9.29
N ILE A 106 10.59 4.84 -8.16
CA ILE A 106 11.08 5.22 -6.84
C ILE A 106 12.46 4.60 -6.56
N ARG A 107 12.66 3.32 -6.90
CA ARG A 107 13.95 2.65 -6.72
C ARG A 107 15.09 3.36 -7.49
N ARG A 108 14.82 3.78 -8.72
CA ARG A 108 15.82 4.45 -9.57
C ARG A 108 16.28 5.81 -9.04
N THR A 109 15.53 6.43 -8.16
CA THR A 109 15.94 7.69 -7.52
C THR A 109 17.07 7.50 -6.51
N GLY A 110 17.31 6.27 -6.04
CA GLY A 110 18.24 5.96 -4.95
C GLY A 110 17.75 6.39 -3.56
N GLY A 111 16.54 6.94 -3.46
CA GLY A 111 15.98 7.45 -2.21
C GLY A 111 15.27 6.40 -1.34
N VAL A 112 15.26 5.13 -1.76
CA VAL A 112 14.71 4.02 -0.98
C VAL A 112 15.79 2.99 -0.66
N GLN A 113 15.60 2.26 0.42
CA GLN A 113 16.53 1.23 0.88
C GLN A 113 15.94 -0.17 0.62
N PRO A 114 16.79 -1.17 0.33
CA PRO A 114 16.36 -2.56 0.26
C PRO A 114 15.71 -3.02 1.56
N ALA A 115 14.65 -3.78 1.44
CA ALA A 115 13.91 -4.36 2.56
C ALA A 115 14.31 -5.81 2.87
N THR A 116 15.27 -6.39 2.18
CA THR A 116 15.68 -7.80 2.26
C THR A 116 15.93 -8.26 3.70
N GLY A 117 16.66 -7.45 4.49
CA GLY A 117 16.96 -7.80 5.89
C GLY A 117 15.71 -7.85 6.76
N VAL A 118 14.73 -6.99 6.52
CA VAL A 118 13.44 -6.97 7.24
C VAL A 118 12.56 -8.11 6.73
N PHE A 119 12.48 -8.29 5.40
CA PHE A 119 11.74 -9.39 4.77
C PHE A 119 12.17 -10.75 5.33
N ASN A 120 13.47 -11.02 5.39
CA ASN A 120 14.00 -12.29 5.89
C ASN A 120 13.66 -12.56 7.37
N LYS A 121 13.45 -11.51 8.17
CA LYS A 121 12.96 -11.66 9.55
C LYS A 121 11.48 -12.02 9.57
N VAL A 122 10.66 -11.30 8.81
CA VAL A 122 9.20 -11.50 8.77
C VAL A 122 8.85 -12.84 8.11
N ALA A 123 9.60 -13.27 7.09
CA ALA A 123 9.38 -14.53 6.38
C ALA A 123 9.60 -15.79 7.26
N LYS A 124 10.20 -15.64 8.43
CA LYS A 124 10.27 -16.72 9.43
C LYS A 124 8.94 -16.98 10.14
N GLU A 125 8.08 -15.97 10.18
CA GLU A 125 6.80 -16.00 10.90
C GLU A 125 5.61 -15.97 9.93
N VAL A 126 5.78 -15.41 8.74
CA VAL A 126 4.72 -15.24 7.74
C VAL A 126 5.13 -15.91 6.43
N LYS A 127 4.24 -16.75 5.90
CA LYS A 127 4.43 -17.36 4.57
C LYS A 127 3.88 -16.40 3.50
N PHE A 128 4.76 -15.92 2.65
CA PHE A 128 4.40 -15.06 1.51
C PHE A 128 4.05 -15.89 0.26
N ILE A 129 3.22 -15.32 -0.60
CA ILE A 129 3.00 -15.83 -1.96
C ILE A 129 4.13 -15.29 -2.83
N GLU A 130 4.96 -16.18 -3.38
CA GLU A 130 6.18 -15.81 -4.11
C GLU A 130 5.91 -14.84 -5.27
N ALA A 131 4.82 -15.04 -6.01
CA ALA A 131 4.44 -14.16 -7.11
C ALA A 131 4.24 -12.68 -6.69
N TYR A 132 3.91 -12.40 -5.44
CA TYR A 132 3.85 -11.03 -4.94
C TYR A 132 5.22 -10.52 -4.49
N VAL A 133 6.10 -11.39 -3.99
CA VAL A 133 7.47 -11.03 -3.61
C VAL A 133 8.28 -10.67 -4.84
N ASP A 134 8.17 -11.49 -5.90
CA ASP A 134 8.93 -11.32 -7.15
C ASP A 134 8.66 -9.98 -7.84
N GLN A 135 7.49 -9.39 -7.66
CA GLN A 135 7.18 -8.06 -8.20
C GLN A 135 8.08 -6.95 -7.63
N TYR A 136 8.68 -7.18 -6.47
CA TYR A 136 9.55 -6.22 -5.79
C TYR A 136 11.00 -6.71 -5.68
N ARG A 137 11.35 -7.74 -6.43
CA ARG A 137 12.72 -8.27 -6.50
C ARG A 137 13.48 -7.58 -7.64
N ALA A 138 14.62 -7.01 -7.32
CA ALA A 138 15.53 -6.43 -8.30
C ALA A 138 16.97 -6.40 -7.73
N ASP A 139 17.97 -6.60 -8.56
CA ASP A 139 19.40 -6.56 -8.20
C ASP A 139 19.72 -7.49 -7.00
N ASP A 140 19.16 -8.70 -7.00
CA ASP A 140 19.25 -9.71 -5.93
C ASP A 140 18.71 -9.27 -4.56
N GLU A 141 17.97 -8.16 -4.52
CA GLU A 141 17.38 -7.59 -3.31
C GLU A 141 15.86 -7.59 -3.37
N ILE A 142 15.22 -7.62 -2.19
CA ILE A 142 13.80 -7.38 -2.02
C ILE A 142 13.60 -5.94 -1.55
N TRP A 143 12.84 -5.16 -2.28
CA TRP A 143 12.69 -3.72 -2.04
C TRP A 143 11.41 -3.33 -1.33
N ALA A 144 10.41 -4.20 -1.33
CA ALA A 144 9.19 -3.99 -0.56
C ALA A 144 8.64 -5.32 -0.02
N ILE A 145 7.91 -5.25 1.08
CA ILE A 145 7.30 -6.42 1.72
C ILE A 145 5.83 -6.44 1.34
N PRO A 146 5.33 -7.51 0.68
CA PRO A 146 3.92 -7.63 0.38
C PRO A 146 3.07 -7.60 1.66
N ALA A 147 2.18 -6.62 1.79
CA ALA A 147 1.26 -6.49 2.92
C ALA A 147 -0.12 -7.08 2.60
N PHE A 148 -0.57 -6.90 1.38
CA PHE A 148 -1.82 -7.48 0.85
C PHE A 148 -1.73 -7.59 -0.67
N GLY A 149 -2.53 -8.47 -1.26
CA GLY A 149 -2.69 -8.62 -2.69
C GLY A 149 -4.10 -8.24 -3.13
N MET A 150 -4.24 -7.83 -4.38
CA MET A 150 -5.53 -7.62 -5.01
C MET A 150 -5.72 -8.56 -6.18
N LEU A 151 -6.97 -8.94 -6.41
CA LEU A 151 -7.39 -9.67 -7.59
C LEU A 151 -8.40 -8.80 -8.34
N GLU A 152 -8.22 -8.67 -9.64
CA GLU A 152 -9.24 -8.10 -10.50
C GLU A 152 -10.17 -9.20 -10.95
N LEU A 153 -11.46 -9.01 -10.72
CA LEU A 153 -12.51 -9.98 -11.03
C LEU A 153 -13.59 -9.32 -11.87
N LEU A 154 -14.14 -10.06 -12.82
CA LEU A 154 -15.33 -9.65 -13.52
C LEU A 154 -16.55 -9.82 -12.58
N MET A 155 -17.14 -8.71 -12.18
CA MET A 155 -18.36 -8.70 -11.37
C MET A 155 -19.56 -8.45 -12.26
N TYR A 156 -20.70 -9.10 -11.94
CA TYR A 156 -21.92 -8.94 -12.70
C TYR A 156 -23.13 -8.71 -11.77
N ASN A 157 -24.11 -7.95 -12.25
CA ASN A 157 -25.36 -7.73 -11.57
C ASN A 157 -26.33 -8.88 -11.92
N LYS A 158 -26.63 -9.73 -10.93
CA LYS A 158 -27.50 -10.91 -11.12
C LYS A 158 -28.88 -10.54 -11.65
N LYS A 159 -29.49 -9.49 -11.09
CA LYS A 159 -30.83 -9.04 -11.49
C LYS A 159 -30.87 -8.61 -12.96
N HIS A 160 -29.86 -7.85 -13.42
CA HIS A 160 -29.80 -7.44 -14.81
C HIS A 160 -29.58 -8.66 -15.75
N PHE A 161 -28.87 -9.68 -15.32
CA PHE A 161 -28.68 -10.92 -16.05
C PHE A 161 -29.99 -11.71 -16.17
N GLU A 162 -30.75 -11.82 -15.08
CA GLU A 162 -32.07 -12.46 -15.05
C GLU A 162 -33.06 -11.73 -15.96
N GLU A 163 -33.16 -10.41 -15.83
CA GLU A 163 -34.04 -9.56 -16.65
C GLU A 163 -33.71 -9.66 -18.16
N ALA A 164 -32.44 -9.80 -18.50
CA ALA A 164 -31.97 -9.98 -19.86
C ALA A 164 -32.01 -11.43 -20.34
N GLY A 165 -32.43 -12.39 -19.52
CA GLY A 165 -32.45 -13.80 -19.85
C GLY A 165 -31.04 -14.34 -20.16
N ILE A 166 -30.02 -13.94 -19.40
CA ILE A 166 -28.67 -14.47 -19.49
C ILE A 166 -28.48 -15.48 -18.36
N PRO A 167 -28.35 -16.80 -18.68
CA PRO A 167 -28.49 -17.85 -17.68
C PRO A 167 -27.30 -18.05 -16.76
N HIS A 168 -26.12 -17.59 -17.16
CA HIS A 168 -24.88 -17.78 -16.39
C HIS A 168 -23.88 -16.64 -16.63
N PRO A 169 -22.92 -16.41 -15.71
CA PRO A 169 -21.82 -15.49 -15.95
C PRO A 169 -21.00 -15.88 -17.19
N PRO A 170 -20.50 -14.90 -17.95
CA PRO A 170 -19.68 -15.17 -19.13
C PRO A 170 -18.39 -15.88 -18.76
N LYS A 171 -17.99 -16.84 -19.59
CA LYS A 171 -16.76 -17.63 -19.45
C LYS A 171 -15.72 -17.31 -20.52
N THR A 172 -16.14 -16.67 -21.59
CA THR A 172 -15.26 -16.26 -22.71
C THR A 172 -15.41 -14.78 -22.99
N THR A 173 -14.46 -14.21 -23.71
CA THR A 173 -14.50 -12.80 -24.13
C THR A 173 -15.69 -12.50 -25.04
N GLU A 174 -16.06 -13.45 -25.91
CA GLU A 174 -17.22 -13.37 -26.81
C GLU A 174 -18.53 -13.34 -26.00
N GLU A 175 -18.62 -14.16 -24.96
CA GLU A 175 -19.79 -14.16 -24.04
C GLU A 175 -19.86 -12.85 -23.25
N VAL A 176 -18.72 -12.26 -22.83
CA VAL A 176 -18.69 -10.93 -22.19
C VAL A 176 -19.24 -9.88 -23.16
N LEU A 177 -18.80 -9.89 -24.43
CA LEU A 177 -19.28 -8.94 -25.44
C LEU A 177 -20.77 -9.12 -25.72
N ALA A 178 -21.24 -10.36 -25.86
CA ALA A 178 -22.65 -10.65 -26.08
C ALA A 178 -23.52 -10.18 -24.90
N ALA A 179 -23.07 -10.44 -23.68
CA ALA A 179 -23.73 -9.97 -22.47
C ALA A 179 -23.74 -8.43 -22.38
N ALA A 180 -22.60 -7.79 -22.67
CA ALA A 180 -22.48 -6.34 -22.67
C ALA A 180 -23.48 -5.68 -23.63
N LYS A 181 -23.57 -6.17 -24.87
CA LYS A 181 -24.55 -5.68 -25.86
C LYS A 181 -25.98 -5.85 -25.38
N LYS A 182 -26.32 -7.02 -24.85
CA LYS A 182 -27.67 -7.35 -24.40
C LYS A 182 -28.11 -6.55 -23.16
N LEU A 183 -27.15 -6.23 -22.30
CA LEU A 183 -27.36 -5.46 -21.07
C LEU A 183 -27.34 -3.94 -21.27
N THR A 184 -26.85 -3.45 -22.42
CA THR A 184 -26.81 -2.01 -22.71
C THR A 184 -28.17 -1.53 -23.17
N ILE A 185 -28.80 -0.64 -22.38
CA ILE A 185 -30.10 -0.03 -22.64
C ILE A 185 -29.94 1.49 -22.44
N PRO A 186 -29.53 2.23 -23.49
CA PRO A 186 -29.22 3.66 -23.35
C PRO A 186 -30.40 4.50 -22.84
N SER A 187 -31.62 4.13 -23.21
CA SER A 187 -32.84 4.82 -22.74
C SER A 187 -33.06 4.74 -21.23
N LYS A 188 -32.42 3.78 -20.55
CA LYS A 188 -32.44 3.63 -19.09
C LYS A 188 -31.15 4.10 -18.43
N GLY A 189 -30.17 4.64 -19.19
CA GLY A 189 -28.84 4.95 -18.69
C GLY A 189 -28.07 3.70 -18.21
N GLN A 190 -28.45 2.51 -18.70
CA GLN A 190 -27.84 1.24 -18.33
C GLN A 190 -26.80 0.84 -19.37
N TYR A 191 -25.60 0.56 -18.90
CA TYR A 191 -24.50 0.09 -19.71
C TYR A 191 -24.11 -1.33 -19.28
N GLY A 192 -23.95 -2.22 -20.25
CA GLY A 192 -23.67 -3.63 -20.00
C GLY A 192 -22.24 -3.92 -19.58
N PHE A 193 -21.33 -3.02 -19.92
CA PHE A 193 -19.91 -3.11 -19.54
C PHE A 193 -19.30 -1.72 -19.42
N ALA A 194 -18.38 -1.53 -18.48
CA ALA A 194 -17.63 -0.30 -18.33
C ALA A 194 -16.17 -0.63 -18.01
N ILE A 195 -15.25 0.06 -18.68
CA ILE A 195 -13.82 0.03 -18.40
C ILE A 195 -13.30 1.45 -18.15
N PRO A 196 -12.37 1.64 -17.22
CA PRO A 196 -11.67 2.91 -17.11
C PRO A 196 -10.75 3.07 -18.34
N ALA A 197 -10.95 4.15 -19.11
CA ALA A 197 -10.16 4.46 -20.30
C ALA A 197 -9.40 5.79 -20.19
N SER A 198 -9.35 6.36 -18.99
CA SER A 198 -8.61 7.60 -18.72
C SER A 198 -7.11 7.36 -18.57
N ASP A 199 -6.30 8.40 -18.74
CA ASP A 199 -4.85 8.39 -18.45
C ASP A 199 -4.60 8.31 -16.93
N THR A 200 -4.93 7.16 -16.37
CA THR A 200 -4.77 6.83 -14.96
C THR A 200 -4.25 5.42 -14.80
N LEU A 201 -3.79 5.10 -13.60
CA LEU A 201 -3.39 3.73 -13.25
C LEU A 201 -4.49 2.71 -13.55
N ALA A 202 -5.76 3.04 -13.25
CA ALA A 202 -6.89 2.15 -13.51
C ALA A 202 -7.09 1.87 -15.00
N GLY A 203 -6.93 2.88 -15.87
CA GLY A 203 -6.97 2.70 -17.33
C GLY A 203 -5.85 1.78 -17.82
N THR A 204 -4.63 2.01 -17.34
CA THR A 204 -3.48 1.15 -17.69
C THR A 204 -3.67 -0.29 -17.23
N GLN A 205 -4.16 -0.52 -16.01
CA GLN A 205 -4.45 -1.85 -15.49
C GLN A 205 -5.52 -2.57 -16.30
N SER A 206 -6.58 -1.87 -16.70
CA SER A 206 -7.64 -2.43 -17.53
C SER A 206 -7.12 -2.89 -18.90
N ILE A 207 -6.35 -2.05 -19.58
CA ILE A 207 -5.72 -2.41 -20.86
C ILE A 207 -4.84 -3.66 -20.68
N TYR A 208 -4.03 -3.69 -19.62
CA TYR A 208 -3.12 -4.79 -19.34
C TYR A 208 -3.87 -6.09 -19.08
N THR A 209 -4.95 -6.05 -18.30
CA THR A 209 -5.80 -7.20 -17.99
C THR A 209 -6.42 -7.78 -19.27
N TRP A 210 -6.97 -6.91 -20.12
CA TRP A 210 -7.57 -7.36 -21.38
C TRP A 210 -6.55 -7.84 -22.39
N MET A 211 -5.39 -7.21 -22.49
CA MET A 211 -4.29 -7.73 -23.31
C MET A 211 -3.92 -9.15 -22.90
N GLY A 212 -3.84 -9.42 -21.60
CA GLY A 212 -3.61 -10.76 -21.08
C GLY A 212 -4.71 -11.76 -21.44
N ALA A 213 -5.97 -11.34 -21.36
CA ALA A 213 -7.12 -12.16 -21.74
C ALA A 213 -7.11 -12.59 -23.22
N PHE A 214 -6.55 -11.76 -24.10
CA PHE A 214 -6.36 -12.08 -25.53
C PHE A 214 -4.98 -12.71 -25.86
N GLY A 215 -4.28 -13.22 -24.85
CA GLY A 215 -3.00 -13.90 -25.06
C GLY A 215 -1.78 -12.99 -25.13
N GLY A 216 -1.93 -11.72 -24.80
CA GLY A 216 -0.81 -10.79 -24.64
C GLY A 216 0.13 -11.22 -23.52
N LYS A 217 1.40 -10.86 -23.65
CA LYS A 217 2.45 -11.22 -22.71
C LYS A 217 3.03 -9.97 -22.04
N LYS A 218 4.24 -10.12 -21.49
CA LYS A 218 4.98 -9.00 -20.87
C LYS A 218 4.97 -7.76 -21.78
N ILE A 219 4.74 -6.60 -21.20
CA ILE A 219 4.85 -5.31 -21.90
C ILE A 219 6.20 -4.64 -21.70
N PHE A 220 7.02 -5.20 -20.80
CA PHE A 220 8.40 -4.81 -20.59
C PHE A 220 9.31 -6.03 -20.66
N ASP A 221 10.50 -5.87 -21.22
CA ASP A 221 11.57 -6.87 -21.14
C ASP A 221 12.22 -6.89 -19.75
N ASP A 222 13.18 -7.79 -19.56
CA ASP A 222 13.88 -7.93 -18.26
C ASP A 222 14.79 -6.73 -17.94
N ASN A 223 15.05 -5.85 -18.93
CA ASN A 223 15.74 -4.58 -18.75
C ASN A 223 14.79 -3.39 -18.57
N CYS A 224 13.50 -3.65 -18.32
CA CYS A 224 12.44 -2.65 -18.21
C CYS A 224 12.25 -1.78 -19.45
N ARG A 225 12.58 -2.28 -20.64
CA ARG A 225 12.29 -1.60 -21.91
C ARG A 225 10.88 -1.98 -22.38
N PRO A 226 10.07 -1.02 -22.85
CA PRO A 226 8.74 -1.34 -23.33
C PRO A 226 8.80 -2.23 -24.59
N ILE A 227 8.05 -3.32 -24.56
CA ILE A 227 7.89 -4.28 -25.67
C ILE A 227 6.41 -4.46 -26.01
N VAL A 228 5.62 -3.41 -25.81
CA VAL A 228 4.16 -3.41 -26.05
C VAL A 228 3.80 -3.69 -27.52
N ASN A 229 4.67 -3.37 -28.45
CA ASN A 229 4.50 -3.52 -29.90
C ASN A 229 4.92 -4.88 -30.45
N ASN A 230 5.16 -5.88 -29.60
CA ASN A 230 5.37 -7.23 -30.09
C ASN A 230 4.09 -7.79 -30.74
N SER A 231 4.24 -8.78 -31.64
CA SER A 231 3.12 -9.31 -32.43
C SER A 231 1.94 -9.81 -31.59
N GLN A 232 2.20 -10.43 -30.44
CA GLN A 232 1.16 -10.94 -29.56
C GLN A 232 0.38 -9.81 -28.87
N ASN A 233 1.07 -8.81 -28.38
CA ASN A 233 0.43 -7.65 -27.75
C ASN A 233 -0.32 -6.80 -28.80
N ALA A 234 0.21 -6.67 -30.01
CA ALA A 234 -0.45 -5.97 -31.11
C ALA A 234 -1.77 -6.64 -31.50
N VAL A 235 -1.80 -7.97 -31.60
CA VAL A 235 -3.03 -8.74 -31.84
C VAL A 235 -4.01 -8.55 -30.70
N SER A 236 -3.57 -8.68 -29.46
CA SER A 236 -4.41 -8.50 -28.26
C SER A 236 -5.01 -7.09 -28.20
N TYR A 237 -4.22 -6.07 -28.49
CA TYR A 237 -4.71 -4.69 -28.55
C TYR A 237 -5.71 -4.46 -29.68
N THR A 238 -5.48 -5.07 -30.85
CA THR A 238 -6.40 -4.99 -31.99
C THR A 238 -7.75 -5.61 -31.66
N HIS A 239 -7.75 -6.76 -30.98
CA HIS A 239 -8.99 -7.40 -30.53
C HIS A 239 -9.72 -6.53 -29.51
N LEU A 240 -9.02 -6.00 -28.52
CA LEU A 240 -9.61 -5.08 -27.54
C LEU A 240 -10.26 -3.88 -28.24
N ARG A 241 -9.53 -3.19 -29.12
CA ARG A 241 -10.03 -2.05 -29.86
C ARG A 241 -11.23 -2.37 -30.76
N ALA A 242 -11.24 -3.54 -31.42
CA ALA A 242 -12.35 -3.97 -32.25
C ALA A 242 -13.64 -4.14 -31.44
N HIS A 243 -13.54 -4.44 -30.16
CA HIS A 243 -14.67 -4.60 -29.24
C HIS A 243 -15.09 -3.29 -28.56
N GLU A 244 -14.18 -2.32 -28.36
CA GLU A 244 -14.50 -1.00 -27.82
C GLU A 244 -15.38 -0.16 -28.75
N THR A 245 -15.30 -0.34 -30.05
CA THR A 245 -16.09 0.43 -31.03
C THR A 245 -17.56 0.02 -31.11
N VAL A 246 -18.01 -0.90 -30.28
CA VAL A 246 -19.36 -1.50 -30.31
C VAL A 246 -20.20 -1.18 -29.08
N VAL A 247 -19.68 -0.37 -28.13
CA VAL A 247 -20.39 0.03 -26.91
C VAL A 247 -20.67 1.52 -26.89
#